data_1187a1432f0ad22ee27a58244bd5db81
#
_entry.id   1187a1432f0ad22ee27a58244bd5db81
#
_cell.length_a   1.000
_cell.length_b   1.000
_cell.length_c   1.000
_cell.angle_alpha   90.00
_cell.angle_beta   90.00
_cell.angle_gamma   90.00
#
_symmetry.space_group_name_H-M   'P 1'
#
loop_
_entity.id
_entity.type
_entity.pdbx_description
1 polymer ?
#
loop_
_entity_poly.entity_id
_entity_poly.type
_entity_poly.pdbx_seq_one_letter_code
_entity_poly.pdbx_strand_id
1 'polypeptide(L)'
;MTLAKPVSDYAATRVWLDALREQWGREPDDLHERLRALETFCGLVEKTPDEIIAECSMEVDGGKRIRLKGRRFYSEKIEELQASVEGDARTRQRWGNTIRSFLIHNGIFIQAGLSA
;
A
#
# COMPACT_ATOMS: atom_id res chain seq x y z
N MET A 1 8.13 9.74 -10.64
CA MET A 1 7.68 8.72 -11.61
C MET A 1 6.19 8.88 -11.87
N THR A 2 5.81 8.76 -13.12
CA THR A 2 4.39 8.79 -13.50
C THR A 2 3.99 7.36 -13.90
N LEU A 3 2.86 6.88 -13.35
CA LEU A 3 2.37 5.56 -13.70
C LEU A 3 1.90 5.52 -15.16
N ALA A 4 2.10 4.37 -15.81
CA ALA A 4 1.73 4.19 -17.23
C ALA A 4 0.22 4.16 -17.44
N LYS A 5 -0.56 3.90 -16.39
CA LYS A 5 -2.02 3.84 -16.43
C LYS A 5 -2.56 4.29 -15.07
N PRO A 6 -3.86 4.54 -14.93
CA PRO A 6 -4.45 4.92 -13.64
C PRO A 6 -4.11 3.90 -12.56
N VAL A 7 -3.84 4.39 -11.35
CA VAL A 7 -3.44 3.53 -10.22
C VAL A 7 -4.48 2.44 -9.95
N SER A 8 -5.76 2.72 -10.22
CA SER A 8 -6.85 1.77 -10.02
C SER A 8 -6.86 0.61 -11.02
N ASP A 9 -6.10 0.71 -12.10
CA ASP A 9 -6.08 -0.33 -13.14
C ASP A 9 -5.06 -1.44 -12.87
N TYR A 10 -4.25 -1.30 -11.84
CA TYR A 10 -3.26 -2.33 -11.48
C TYR A 10 -3.93 -3.47 -10.71
N ALA A 11 -3.46 -4.70 -10.96
CA ALA A 11 -4.04 -5.90 -10.35
C ALA A 11 -4.01 -5.84 -8.81
N ALA A 12 -2.90 -5.43 -8.23
CA ALA A 12 -2.78 -5.33 -6.78
C ALA A 12 -3.75 -4.30 -6.19
N THR A 13 -4.00 -3.21 -6.91
CA THR A 13 -4.98 -2.21 -6.49
C THR A 13 -6.38 -2.79 -6.50
N ARG A 14 -6.73 -3.56 -7.54
CA ARG A 14 -8.04 -4.21 -7.63
C ARG A 14 -8.28 -5.21 -6.52
N VAL A 15 -7.26 -6.00 -6.18
CA VAL A 15 -7.33 -6.93 -5.04
C VAL A 15 -7.68 -6.17 -3.77
N TRP A 16 -7.01 -5.06 -3.52
CA TRP A 16 -7.25 -4.22 -2.36
C TRP A 16 -8.67 -3.65 -2.35
N LEU A 17 -9.10 -3.04 -3.45
CA LEU A 17 -10.43 -2.44 -3.53
C LEU A 17 -11.54 -3.47 -3.41
N ASP A 18 -11.38 -4.64 -4.02
CA ASP A 18 -12.37 -5.71 -3.90
C ASP A 18 -12.47 -6.20 -2.45
N ALA A 19 -11.35 -6.31 -1.75
CA ALA A 19 -11.34 -6.69 -0.35
C ALA A 19 -12.05 -5.65 0.53
N LEU A 20 -11.84 -4.37 0.27
CA LEU A 20 -12.52 -3.30 1.00
C LEU A 20 -14.03 -3.31 0.75
N ARG A 21 -14.45 -3.50 -0.49
CA ARG A 21 -15.87 -3.60 -0.85
C ARG A 21 -16.53 -4.77 -0.14
N GLU A 22 -15.86 -5.92 -0.11
CA GLU A 22 -16.37 -7.10 0.56
C GLU A 22 -16.48 -6.89 2.06
N GLN A 23 -15.46 -6.31 2.66
CA GLN A 23 -15.43 -6.05 4.12
C GLN A 23 -16.50 -5.06 4.56
N TRP A 24 -16.75 -4.00 3.77
CA TRP A 24 -17.66 -2.93 4.13
C TRP A 24 -19.05 -3.07 3.52
N GLY A 25 -19.23 -4.00 2.58
CA GLY A 25 -20.48 -4.17 1.85
C GLY A 25 -20.76 -3.08 0.83
N ARG A 26 -19.79 -2.18 0.61
CA ARG A 26 -19.91 -1.07 -0.34
C ARG A 26 -18.53 -0.47 -0.59
N GLU A 27 -18.45 0.43 -1.57
CA GLU A 27 -17.23 1.19 -1.81
C GLU A 27 -16.94 2.14 -0.65
N PRO A 28 -15.65 2.31 -0.26
CA PRO A 28 -15.27 3.30 0.74
C PRO A 28 -15.68 4.71 0.31
N ASP A 29 -16.20 5.51 1.25
CA ASP A 29 -16.56 6.89 0.97
C ASP A 29 -15.34 7.75 0.62
N ASP A 30 -14.17 7.37 1.12
CA ASP A 30 -12.91 8.06 0.90
C ASP A 30 -12.05 7.41 -0.19
N LEU A 31 -12.68 6.70 -1.13
CA LEU A 31 -11.97 5.98 -2.19
C LEU A 31 -10.98 6.88 -2.94
N HIS A 32 -11.40 8.09 -3.27
CA HIS A 32 -10.57 9.03 -4.01
C HIS A 32 -9.28 9.36 -3.28
N GLU A 33 -9.38 9.63 -1.99
CA GLU A 33 -8.23 9.91 -1.14
C GLU A 33 -7.30 8.69 -1.01
N ARG A 34 -7.89 7.49 -0.89
CA ARG A 34 -7.12 6.25 -0.81
C ARG A 34 -6.32 6.00 -2.07
N LEU A 35 -6.93 6.18 -3.23
CA LEU A 35 -6.24 6.02 -4.51
C LEU A 35 -5.14 7.07 -4.68
N ARG A 36 -5.40 8.29 -4.26
CA ARG A 36 -4.41 9.37 -4.31
C ARG A 36 -3.22 9.06 -3.42
N ALA A 37 -3.45 8.54 -2.22
CA ALA A 37 -2.38 8.14 -1.31
C ALA A 37 -1.51 7.05 -1.92
N LEU A 38 -2.14 6.04 -2.52
CA LEU A 38 -1.39 4.96 -3.18
C LEU A 38 -0.58 5.49 -4.36
N GLU A 39 -1.16 6.33 -5.20
CA GLU A 39 -0.45 6.93 -6.32
C GLU A 39 0.76 7.75 -5.84
N THR A 40 0.58 8.55 -4.80
CA THR A 40 1.66 9.33 -4.22
C THR A 40 2.77 8.43 -3.70
N PHE A 41 2.40 7.36 -3.03
CA PHE A 41 3.37 6.39 -2.52
C PHE A 41 4.15 5.71 -3.66
N CYS A 42 3.46 5.33 -4.73
CA CYS A 42 4.12 4.76 -5.91
C CYS A 42 5.15 5.73 -6.49
N GLY A 43 4.82 7.01 -6.53
CA GLY A 43 5.76 8.04 -6.97
C GLY A 43 6.97 8.16 -6.06
N LEU A 44 6.75 8.06 -4.74
CA LEU A 44 7.84 8.13 -3.76
C LEU A 44 8.83 6.98 -3.92
N VAL A 45 8.33 5.76 -4.08
CA VAL A 45 9.18 4.56 -4.18
C VAL A 45 9.57 4.22 -5.61
N GLU A 46 9.01 4.92 -6.59
CA GLU A 46 9.26 4.70 -8.02
C GLU A 46 8.94 3.28 -8.48
N LYS A 47 7.79 2.76 -7.99
CA LYS A 47 7.31 1.42 -8.31
C LYS A 47 5.81 1.44 -8.55
N THR A 48 5.33 0.54 -9.39
CA THR A 48 3.90 0.32 -9.57
C THR A 48 3.34 -0.45 -8.37
N PRO A 49 2.01 -0.42 -8.16
CA PRO A 49 1.41 -1.25 -7.12
C PRO A 49 1.79 -2.72 -7.22
N ASP A 50 1.80 -3.27 -8.43
CA ASP A 50 2.13 -4.68 -8.64
C ASP A 50 3.60 -4.97 -8.30
N GLU A 51 4.49 -4.05 -8.65
CA GLU A 51 5.91 -4.20 -8.32
C GLU A 51 6.15 -4.16 -6.81
N ILE A 52 5.42 -3.29 -6.10
CA ILE A 52 5.53 -3.21 -4.64
C ILE A 52 5.21 -4.57 -4.01
N ILE A 53 4.10 -5.18 -4.42
CA ILE A 53 3.70 -6.49 -3.88
C ILE A 53 4.72 -7.57 -4.26
N ALA A 54 5.20 -7.56 -5.50
CA ALA A 54 6.20 -8.53 -5.95
C ALA A 54 7.49 -8.44 -5.13
N GLU A 55 7.90 -7.25 -4.72
CA GLU A 55 9.10 -7.08 -3.91
C GLU A 55 8.94 -7.51 -2.45
N CYS A 56 7.69 -7.55 -1.97
CA CYS A 56 7.39 -7.97 -0.60
C CYS A 56 7.07 -9.46 -0.47
N SER A 57 6.96 -10.17 -1.57
CA SER A 57 6.56 -11.58 -1.56
C SER A 57 7.41 -12.40 -2.51
N MET A 58 7.48 -13.70 -2.26
CA MET A 58 8.13 -14.66 -3.14
C MET A 58 7.31 -15.92 -3.18
N GLU A 59 7.27 -16.57 -4.33
CA GLU A 59 6.62 -17.86 -4.46
C GLU A 59 7.61 -18.96 -4.06
N VAL A 60 7.12 -19.87 -3.23
CA VAL A 60 7.86 -21.08 -2.83
C VAL A 60 6.91 -22.26 -2.98
N ASP A 61 7.43 -23.47 -2.92
CA ASP A 61 6.62 -24.68 -3.04
C ASP A 61 5.44 -24.62 -2.07
N GLY A 62 4.23 -24.61 -2.63
CA GLY A 62 3.00 -24.63 -1.85
C GLY A 62 2.46 -23.28 -1.41
N GLY A 63 3.02 -22.15 -1.85
CA GLY A 63 2.46 -20.85 -1.50
C GLY A 63 3.39 -19.67 -1.65
N LYS A 64 3.03 -18.57 -0.99
CA LYS A 64 3.81 -17.35 -0.99
C LYS A 64 4.46 -17.12 0.36
N ARG A 65 5.65 -16.58 0.36
CA ARG A 65 6.33 -16.11 1.57
C ARG A 65 6.57 -14.62 1.48
N ILE A 66 6.51 -13.96 2.63
CA ILE A 66 6.81 -12.55 2.74
C ILE A 66 8.34 -12.38 2.78
N ARG A 67 8.85 -11.48 1.97
CA ARG A 67 10.26 -11.11 2.01
C ARG A 67 10.48 -10.08 3.09
N LEU A 68 11.19 -10.43 4.14
CA LEU A 68 11.42 -9.53 5.28
C LEU A 68 12.14 -8.24 4.86
N LYS A 69 13.08 -8.34 3.95
CA LYS A 69 13.82 -7.19 3.47
C LYS A 69 12.92 -6.19 2.75
N GLY A 70 12.03 -6.68 1.88
CA GLY A 70 11.06 -5.83 1.18
C GLY A 70 10.08 -5.21 2.15
N ARG A 71 9.56 -5.99 3.09
CA ARG A 71 8.62 -5.50 4.09
C ARG A 71 9.24 -4.39 4.93
N ARG A 72 10.48 -4.54 5.36
CA ARG A 72 11.20 -3.53 6.14
C ARG A 72 11.40 -2.26 5.32
N PHE A 73 11.83 -2.40 4.08
CA PHE A 73 12.02 -1.27 3.17
C PHE A 73 10.74 -0.45 3.03
N TYR A 74 9.62 -1.12 2.75
CA TYR A 74 8.35 -0.41 2.56
C TYR A 74 7.77 0.14 3.86
N SER A 75 8.03 -0.49 5.00
CA SER A 75 7.66 0.07 6.29
C SER A 75 8.34 1.42 6.52
N GLU A 76 9.63 1.52 6.19
CA GLU A 76 10.38 2.77 6.29
C GLU A 76 9.85 3.81 5.29
N LYS A 77 9.49 3.39 4.07
CA LYS A 77 8.94 4.30 3.06
C LYS A 77 7.56 4.82 3.44
N ILE A 78 6.76 4.03 4.13
CA ILE A 78 5.47 4.49 4.65
C ILE A 78 5.68 5.62 5.67
N GLU A 79 6.65 5.47 6.57
CA GLU A 79 6.98 6.50 7.53
C GLU A 79 7.48 7.78 6.83
N GLU A 80 8.26 7.61 5.78
CA GLU A 80 8.75 8.72 4.95
C GLU A 80 7.57 9.44 4.27
N LEU A 81 6.60 8.68 3.75
CA LEU A 81 5.37 9.25 3.19
C LEU A 81 4.63 10.08 4.24
N GLN A 82 4.43 9.52 5.43
CA GLN A 82 3.74 10.21 6.50
C GLN A 82 4.43 11.54 6.87
N ALA A 83 5.75 11.54 6.89
CA ALA A 83 6.51 12.75 7.18
C ALA A 83 6.39 13.81 6.09
N SER A 84 6.10 13.40 4.84
CA SER A 84 6.02 14.31 3.70
C SER A 84 4.61 14.87 3.48
N VAL A 85 3.58 14.28 4.07
CA VAL A 85 2.19 14.72 3.88
C VAL A 85 1.93 16.00 4.68
N GLU A 86 1.38 17.00 4.01
CA GLU A 86 0.96 18.21 4.68
C GLU A 86 -0.33 17.98 5.45
N GLY A 87 -0.44 18.58 6.62
CA GLY A 87 -1.61 18.47 7.46
C GLY A 87 -1.24 18.10 8.89
N ASP A 88 -2.25 17.72 9.68
CA ASP A 88 -2.06 17.34 11.07
C ASP A 88 -1.60 15.89 11.21
N ALA A 89 -1.31 15.50 12.45
CA ALA A 89 -0.83 14.14 12.73
C ALA A 89 -1.87 13.08 12.33
N ARG A 90 -3.16 13.39 12.45
CA ARG A 90 -4.23 12.47 12.08
C ARG A 90 -4.25 12.20 10.56
N THR A 91 -4.07 13.25 9.76
CA THR A 91 -4.01 13.13 8.31
C THR A 91 -2.81 12.29 7.88
N ARG A 92 -1.65 12.55 8.46
CA ARG A 92 -0.42 11.79 8.18
C ARG A 92 -0.61 10.32 8.53
N GLN A 93 -1.18 10.04 9.69
CA GLN A 93 -1.44 8.67 10.13
C GLN A 93 -2.41 7.97 9.18
N ARG A 94 -3.46 8.66 8.74
CA ARG A 94 -4.46 8.10 7.83
C ARG A 94 -3.83 7.69 6.50
N TRP A 95 -2.93 8.51 5.96
CA TRP A 95 -2.24 8.17 4.71
C TRP A 95 -1.34 6.94 4.88
N GLY A 96 -0.60 6.87 5.97
CA GLY A 96 0.23 5.69 6.27
C GLY A 96 -0.62 4.44 6.41
N ASN A 97 -1.72 4.53 7.15
CA ASN A 97 -2.63 3.40 7.33
C ASN A 97 -3.27 2.94 6.02
N THR A 98 -3.51 3.86 5.10
CA THR A 98 -4.03 3.51 3.77
C THR A 98 -3.06 2.61 3.03
N ILE A 99 -1.77 2.93 3.06
CA ILE A 99 -0.76 2.09 2.39
C ILE A 99 -0.62 0.75 3.10
N ARG A 100 -0.65 0.73 4.43
CA ARG A 100 -0.61 -0.53 5.18
C ARG A 100 -1.80 -1.41 4.85
N SER A 101 -2.99 -0.80 4.70
CA SER A 101 -4.20 -1.52 4.27
C SER A 101 -4.02 -2.16 2.89
N PHE A 102 -3.45 -1.42 1.94
CA PHE A 102 -3.14 -1.94 0.62
C PHE A 102 -2.22 -3.17 0.70
N LEU A 103 -1.17 -3.10 1.50
CA LEU A 103 -0.23 -4.21 1.67
C LEU A 103 -0.91 -5.40 2.35
N ILE A 104 -1.63 -5.16 3.44
CA ILE A 104 -2.31 -6.21 4.21
C ILE A 104 -3.30 -6.98 3.34
N HIS A 105 -4.11 -6.28 2.56
CA HIS A 105 -5.11 -6.93 1.70
C HIS A 105 -4.48 -7.65 0.50
N ASN A 106 -3.21 -7.41 0.24
CA ASN A 106 -2.43 -8.17 -0.74
C ASN A 106 -1.57 -9.27 -0.09
N GLY A 107 -1.80 -9.54 1.19
CA GLY A 107 -1.13 -10.62 1.90
C GLY A 107 0.18 -10.25 2.57
N ILE A 108 0.54 -8.96 2.59
CA ILE A 108 1.77 -8.49 3.22
C ILE A 108 1.43 -7.90 4.58
N PHE A 109 1.68 -8.66 5.64
CA PHE A 109 1.39 -8.21 7.00
C PHE A 109 2.41 -7.17 7.47
N ILE A 110 1.93 -5.98 7.82
CA ILE A 110 2.78 -4.86 8.21
C ILE A 110 2.04 -4.01 9.24
N GLN A 111 2.77 -3.52 10.25
CA GLN A 111 2.20 -2.71 11.32
C GLN A 111 2.98 -1.41 11.49
N ALA A 112 2.31 -0.40 12.07
CA ALA A 112 2.97 0.85 12.43
C ALA A 112 4.10 0.55 13.43
N GLY A 113 5.24 1.21 13.23
CA GLY A 113 6.39 1.04 14.11
C GLY A 113 7.20 -0.23 13.88
N LEU A 114 6.86 -1.03 12.89
CA LEU A 114 7.56 -2.28 12.60
C LEU A 114 9.01 -2.04 12.15
N SER A 115 9.28 -0.89 11.59
CA SER A 115 10.62 -0.50 11.13
C SER A 115 11.52 -0.05 12.27
N ALA A 116 10.98 0.20 13.42
CA ALA A 116 11.74 0.69 14.57
C ALA A 116 12.67 -0.39 15.16
#